data_f798b21453c9f1030c2bbb8a3ac34830
#
_entry.id   f798b21453c9f1030c2bbb8a3ac34830
#
_cell.length_a   1.000
_cell.length_b   1.000
_cell.length_c   1.000
_cell.angle_alpha   90.00
_cell.angle_beta   90.00
_cell.angle_gamma   90.00
#
_symmetry.space_group_name_H-M   'P 1'
#
loop_
_entity.id
_entity.type
_entity.pdbx_description
1 polymer ?
#
loop_
_entity_poly.entity_id
_entity_poly.type
_entity_poly.pdbx_seq_one_letter_code
_entity_poly.pdbx_strand_id
1 'polypeptide(L)'
;MKKLFLLDAYALIYRAYYAFISNPRRTSKGLDTGAIFGFINTLIEVIKKEKPTHLAVAFDTAEATFRHEEFEAYKAHREVQPEGITIAVPYIKRILEAMNISVLAIPGYEADDVIGTIAKQVAREDFPVFMMTPDKDYCQLLEDKKIFIYRPATKFAPNEIWDTQKALEKFGIKRIEQVIDLLGLQGDSSDNIPGLPGVGEKTAQKLLEEYETIENIIANADKLKGKLAEIVKQHADKALLSKKLATIHLQVPINYKIDDFELKEYNKTELAKIFDELEFKTLKTKLLGLSAEEKEAQKAKRNQNNQQLNLFGNAISQKNTEIRTEKTENKEQNEETKKMATLATTPHLYHIIDTAENRKLLIDFLKKQNTFCFDTETTHLDALQAQLVGISFAYLPHEAYYVPFPENQSEAKQILEEFREVFENENIEKIGQNLKYDIEVLQNYNISVKGKLYDTMLAHYLINPESKHSMDFLAEKYLNYSPVSIETLIGKKGVNQGNMRDVPLQEISQYAAEDADITLQLKEKLTPELKEKHLEKLFYEVE
;
A
#
# COMPACT_ATOMS: atom_id res chain seq x y z
N MET A 1 4.26 6.80 26.04
CA MET A 1 4.91 5.55 26.46
C MET A 1 6.14 5.37 25.59
N LYS A 2 7.32 5.11 26.17
CA LYS A 2 8.54 4.83 25.39
C LYS A 2 8.39 3.46 24.72
N LYS A 3 8.84 3.32 23.47
CA LYS A 3 8.85 2.03 22.74
C LYS A 3 10.01 1.97 21.76
N LEU A 4 10.55 0.74 21.58
CA LEU A 4 11.64 0.45 20.64
C LEU A 4 11.11 -0.33 19.44
N PHE A 5 11.50 0.11 18.25
CA PHE A 5 11.32 -0.67 17.01
C PHE A 5 12.67 -1.19 16.53
N LEU A 6 12.76 -2.51 16.33
CA LEU A 6 13.91 -3.18 15.73
C LEU A 6 13.50 -3.73 14.36
N LEU A 7 14.14 -3.25 13.32
CA LEU A 7 13.79 -3.57 11.94
C LEU A 7 14.76 -4.60 11.36
N ASP A 8 14.22 -5.65 10.77
CA ASP A 8 14.96 -6.60 9.94
C ASP A 8 15.12 -5.99 8.53
N ALA A 9 16.35 -5.58 8.20
CA ALA A 9 16.61 -4.84 6.98
C ALA A 9 16.32 -5.65 5.73
N TYR A 10 16.90 -6.85 5.62
CA TYR A 10 16.78 -7.65 4.40
C TYR A 10 15.35 -8.12 4.16
N ALA A 11 14.65 -8.56 5.20
CA ALA A 11 13.25 -8.95 5.08
C ALA A 11 12.37 -7.80 4.52
N LEU A 12 12.64 -6.56 4.93
CA LEU A 12 11.93 -5.38 4.43
C LEU A 12 12.42 -4.92 3.04
N ILE A 13 13.71 -5.05 2.73
CA ILE A 13 14.29 -4.71 1.43
C ILE A 13 13.80 -5.67 0.36
N TYR A 14 13.83 -6.98 0.61
CA TYR A 14 13.30 -7.98 -0.31
C TYR A 14 11.81 -7.76 -0.58
N ARG A 15 11.04 -7.50 0.47
CA ARG A 15 9.62 -7.15 0.34
C ARG A 15 9.42 -5.93 -0.54
N ALA A 16 10.22 -4.88 -0.37
CA ALA A 16 10.15 -3.68 -1.19
C ALA A 16 10.56 -3.96 -2.63
N TYR A 17 11.62 -4.72 -2.86
CA TYR A 17 12.09 -5.12 -4.18
C TYR A 17 11.00 -5.86 -4.97
N TYR A 18 10.40 -6.90 -4.40
CA TYR A 18 9.34 -7.64 -5.08
C TYR A 18 8.06 -6.84 -5.30
N ALA A 19 7.79 -5.83 -4.48
CA ALA A 19 6.65 -4.94 -4.71
C ALA A 19 6.80 -4.09 -5.97
N PHE A 20 8.04 -3.83 -6.42
CA PHE A 20 8.36 -3.03 -7.61
C PHE A 20 8.90 -3.83 -8.79
N ILE A 21 9.04 -5.16 -8.68
CA ILE A 21 9.65 -5.99 -9.73
C ILE A 21 8.90 -5.91 -11.06
N SER A 22 7.56 -5.80 -11.02
CA SER A 22 6.71 -5.70 -12.23
C SER A 22 6.69 -4.28 -12.82
N ASN A 23 7.01 -3.26 -12.03
CA ASN A 23 7.05 -1.86 -12.44
C ASN A 23 8.23 -1.17 -11.75
N PRO A 24 9.46 -1.39 -12.26
CA PRO A 24 10.69 -0.88 -11.63
C PRO A 24 10.73 0.65 -11.64
N ARG A 25 11.09 1.23 -10.50
CA ARG A 25 11.33 2.67 -10.37
C ARG A 25 12.78 2.95 -10.70
N ARG A 26 13.01 3.77 -11.72
CA ARG A 26 14.37 4.12 -12.14
C ARG A 26 14.55 5.64 -12.16
N THR A 27 15.76 6.08 -11.82
CA THR A 27 16.15 7.47 -12.04
C THR A 27 16.30 7.74 -13.55
N SER A 28 16.38 9.02 -13.93
CA SER A 28 16.69 9.45 -15.30
C SER A 28 18.00 8.87 -15.85
N LYS A 29 18.90 8.42 -14.96
CA LYS A 29 20.18 7.76 -15.28
C LYS A 29 20.09 6.23 -15.30
N GLY A 30 18.90 5.65 -15.15
CA GLY A 30 18.66 4.21 -15.21
C GLY A 30 18.89 3.44 -13.89
N LEU A 31 19.25 4.11 -12.78
CA LEU A 31 19.45 3.47 -11.47
C LEU A 31 18.12 2.94 -10.94
N ASP A 32 18.03 1.64 -10.62
CA ASP A 32 16.86 1.06 -9.98
C ASP A 32 16.74 1.50 -8.52
N THR A 33 15.65 2.17 -8.19
CA THR A 33 15.40 2.74 -6.87
C THR A 33 14.19 2.13 -6.16
N GLY A 34 13.55 1.11 -6.75
CA GLY A 34 12.31 0.51 -6.23
C GLY A 34 12.44 -0.01 -4.80
N ALA A 35 13.48 -0.80 -4.54
CA ALA A 35 13.75 -1.35 -3.20
C ALA A 35 14.07 -0.25 -2.16
N ILE A 36 14.84 0.77 -2.56
CA ILE A 36 15.18 1.92 -1.69
C ILE A 36 13.91 2.67 -1.33
N PHE A 37 13.12 3.03 -2.34
CA PHE A 37 11.87 3.77 -2.15
C PHE A 37 10.89 3.03 -1.24
N GLY A 38 10.66 1.75 -1.50
CA GLY A 38 9.72 0.94 -0.72
C GLY A 38 10.15 0.78 0.74
N PHE A 39 11.43 0.54 0.99
CA PHE A 39 11.99 0.45 2.33
C PHE A 39 11.84 1.78 3.09
N ILE A 40 12.29 2.88 2.51
CA ILE A 40 12.24 4.20 3.14
C ILE A 40 10.81 4.69 3.36
N ASN A 41 9.90 4.46 2.40
CA ASN A 41 8.49 4.80 2.59
C ASN A 41 7.89 4.03 3.76
N THR A 42 8.16 2.73 3.87
CA THR A 42 7.71 1.89 4.99
C THR A 42 8.27 2.38 6.34
N LEU A 43 9.55 2.73 6.38
CA LEU A 43 10.20 3.31 7.56
C LEU A 43 9.54 4.63 8.00
N ILE A 44 9.31 5.54 7.06
CA ILE A 44 8.65 6.84 7.33
C ILE A 44 7.21 6.63 7.84
N GLU A 45 6.47 5.68 7.26
CA GLU A 45 5.12 5.36 7.71
C GLU A 45 5.11 4.88 9.16
N VAL A 46 6.01 3.98 9.52
CA VAL A 46 6.13 3.49 10.90
C VAL A 46 6.49 4.63 11.86
N ILE A 47 7.49 5.45 11.51
CA ILE A 47 7.88 6.60 12.35
C ILE A 47 6.70 7.55 12.57
N LYS A 48 5.92 7.85 11.52
CA LYS A 48 4.77 8.77 11.63
C LYS A 48 3.57 8.18 12.36
N LYS A 49 3.25 6.91 12.09
CA LYS A 49 2.05 6.25 12.60
C LYS A 49 2.25 5.73 14.01
N GLU A 50 3.34 5.03 14.23
CA GLU A 50 3.63 4.37 15.50
C GLU A 50 4.35 5.28 16.49
N LYS A 51 5.02 6.33 16.00
CA LYS A 51 5.77 7.30 16.80
C LYS A 51 6.71 6.62 17.81
N PRO A 52 7.61 5.73 17.35
CA PRO A 52 8.58 5.09 18.23
C PRO A 52 9.49 6.14 18.86
N THR A 53 9.91 5.91 20.11
CA THR A 53 10.93 6.76 20.76
C THR A 53 12.34 6.30 20.41
N HIS A 54 12.50 5.00 20.15
CA HIS A 54 13.77 4.36 19.80
C HIS A 54 13.58 3.48 18.58
N LEU A 55 14.59 3.45 17.70
CA LEU A 55 14.57 2.65 16.48
C LEU A 55 16.00 2.27 16.07
N ALA A 56 16.19 1.01 15.68
CA ALA A 56 17.40 0.52 15.05
C ALA A 56 17.08 -0.45 13.92
N VAL A 57 18.01 -0.59 12.97
CA VAL A 57 17.85 -1.45 11.80
C VAL A 57 19.01 -2.45 11.76
N ALA A 58 18.70 -3.74 11.82
CA ALA A 58 19.69 -4.81 11.77
C ALA A 58 19.86 -5.35 10.35
N PHE A 59 21.10 -5.53 9.94
CA PHE A 59 21.49 -6.10 8.65
C PHE A 59 22.28 -7.39 8.86
N ASP A 60 21.99 -8.40 8.04
CA ASP A 60 22.88 -9.54 7.90
C ASP A 60 24.23 -9.09 7.33
N THR A 61 25.28 -9.82 7.68
CA THR A 61 26.63 -9.63 7.15
C THR A 61 26.95 -10.73 6.12
N ALA A 62 28.02 -10.53 5.36
CA ALA A 62 28.43 -11.50 4.34
C ALA A 62 29.20 -12.70 4.93
N GLU A 63 29.61 -12.61 6.19
CA GLU A 63 30.35 -13.65 6.85
C GLU A 63 29.48 -14.86 7.16
N ALA A 64 30.09 -16.06 7.08
CA ALA A 64 29.43 -17.29 7.50
C ALA A 64 29.08 -17.22 8.99
N THR A 65 27.89 -17.73 9.34
CA THR A 65 27.43 -17.80 10.72
C THR A 65 27.70 -19.22 11.28
N PHE A 66 27.59 -19.37 12.59
CA PHE A 66 27.69 -20.69 13.23
C PHE A 66 26.76 -21.75 12.61
N ARG A 67 25.62 -21.34 12.04
CA ARG A 67 24.67 -22.22 11.35
C ARG A 67 25.28 -22.84 10.08
N HIS A 68 26.11 -22.09 9.35
CA HIS A 68 26.84 -22.59 8.17
C HIS A 68 27.95 -23.56 8.57
N GLU A 69 28.59 -23.30 9.72
CA GLU A 69 29.63 -24.20 10.24
C GLU A 69 29.04 -25.55 10.71
N GLU A 70 27.84 -25.53 11.28
CA GLU A 70 27.13 -26.72 11.76
C GLU A 70 26.41 -27.50 10.66
N PHE A 71 25.95 -26.80 9.63
CA PHE A 71 25.24 -27.41 8.52
C PHE A 71 25.56 -26.66 7.21
N GLU A 72 26.51 -27.19 6.46
CA GLU A 72 27.00 -26.61 5.20
C GLU A 72 25.86 -26.30 4.19
N ALA A 73 24.81 -27.12 4.20
CA ALA A 73 23.64 -26.93 3.33
C ALA A 73 22.67 -25.83 3.81
N TYR A 74 22.91 -25.18 4.96
CA TYR A 74 22.08 -24.11 5.47
C TYR A 74 22.04 -22.96 4.46
N LYS A 75 20.84 -22.57 4.03
CA LYS A 75 20.61 -21.52 3.02
C LYS A 75 21.32 -21.72 1.65
N ALA A 76 21.91 -22.89 1.39
CA ALA A 76 22.73 -23.14 0.18
C ALA A 76 21.95 -23.07 -1.13
N HIS A 77 20.63 -23.23 -1.11
CA HIS A 77 19.78 -23.14 -2.30
C HIS A 77 19.20 -21.74 -2.53
N ARG A 78 19.50 -20.76 -1.66
CA ARG A 78 19.08 -19.39 -1.90
C ARG A 78 19.71 -18.87 -3.18
N GLU A 79 18.87 -18.28 -4.02
CA GLU A 79 19.33 -17.63 -5.26
C GLU A 79 20.30 -16.50 -4.95
N VAL A 80 21.14 -16.18 -5.94
CA VAL A 80 22.04 -15.04 -5.85
C VAL A 80 21.20 -13.78 -5.62
N GLN A 81 21.66 -12.94 -4.70
CA GLN A 81 20.96 -11.68 -4.37
C GLN A 81 20.74 -10.85 -5.64
N PRO A 82 19.50 -10.42 -5.93
CA PRO A 82 19.21 -9.57 -7.07
C PRO A 82 20.06 -8.28 -7.07
N GLU A 83 20.50 -7.86 -8.26
CA GLU A 83 21.31 -6.64 -8.43
C GLU A 83 20.65 -5.40 -7.81
N GLY A 84 19.33 -5.26 -7.99
CA GLY A 84 18.57 -4.14 -7.42
C GLY A 84 18.64 -4.08 -5.88
N ILE A 85 18.77 -5.21 -5.19
CA ILE A 85 18.98 -5.26 -3.73
C ILE A 85 20.44 -4.88 -3.40
N THR A 86 21.39 -5.40 -4.16
CA THR A 86 22.82 -5.08 -3.99
C THR A 86 23.07 -3.57 -4.13
N ILE A 87 22.40 -2.93 -5.08
CA ILE A 87 22.43 -1.48 -5.27
C ILE A 87 21.72 -0.74 -4.12
N ALA A 88 20.60 -1.27 -3.63
CA ALA A 88 19.77 -0.60 -2.63
C ALA A 88 20.44 -0.51 -1.24
N VAL A 89 21.14 -1.56 -0.81
CA VAL A 89 21.71 -1.65 0.56
C VAL A 89 22.61 -0.48 0.92
N PRO A 90 23.61 -0.08 0.10
CA PRO A 90 24.45 1.09 0.41
C PRO A 90 23.66 2.39 0.54
N TYR A 91 22.69 2.63 -0.35
CA TYR A 91 21.85 3.82 -0.29
C TYR A 91 20.97 3.84 0.97
N ILE A 92 20.36 2.70 1.32
CA ILE A 92 19.55 2.58 2.54
C ILE A 92 20.41 2.90 3.77
N LYS A 93 21.63 2.34 3.86
CA LYS A 93 22.55 2.64 4.98
C LYS A 93 22.89 4.12 5.06
N ARG A 94 23.22 4.78 3.92
CA ARG A 94 23.48 6.23 3.86
C ARG A 94 22.27 7.05 4.31
N ILE A 95 21.05 6.65 3.94
CA ILE A 95 19.83 7.33 4.35
C ILE A 95 19.58 7.15 5.85
N LEU A 96 19.74 5.94 6.38
CA LEU A 96 19.61 5.67 7.82
C LEU A 96 20.60 6.50 8.64
N GLU A 97 21.87 6.59 8.20
CA GLU A 97 22.89 7.43 8.81
C GLU A 97 22.49 8.91 8.79
N ALA A 98 22.02 9.42 7.64
CA ALA A 98 21.53 10.79 7.52
C ALA A 98 20.26 11.05 8.37
N MET A 99 19.48 10.01 8.66
CA MET A 99 18.33 10.07 9.57
C MET A 99 18.73 9.89 11.05
N ASN A 100 20.01 9.75 11.37
CA ASN A 100 20.53 9.42 12.70
C ASN A 100 19.89 8.15 13.29
N ILE A 101 19.64 7.15 12.46
CA ILE A 101 19.10 5.85 12.87
C ILE A 101 20.24 4.85 12.95
N SER A 102 20.34 4.13 14.07
CA SER A 102 21.38 3.14 14.30
C SER A 102 21.27 1.94 13.36
N VAL A 103 22.38 1.62 12.72
CA VAL A 103 22.54 0.44 11.86
C VAL A 103 23.34 -0.59 12.62
N LEU A 104 22.78 -1.79 12.75
CA LEU A 104 23.38 -2.92 13.47
C LEU A 104 23.79 -3.97 12.45
N ALA A 105 25.06 -4.39 12.49
CA ALA A 105 25.58 -5.46 11.64
C ALA A 105 26.76 -6.11 12.37
N ILE A 106 26.60 -7.33 12.85
CA ILE A 106 27.57 -8.03 13.67
C ILE A 106 28.11 -9.23 12.89
N PRO A 107 29.38 -9.27 12.52
CA PRO A 107 29.99 -10.38 11.80
C PRO A 107 29.75 -11.72 12.49
N GLY A 108 29.38 -12.76 11.71
CA GLY A 108 29.14 -14.12 12.22
C GLY A 108 27.75 -14.33 12.85
N TYR A 109 26.89 -13.32 12.87
CA TYR A 109 25.50 -13.40 13.37
C TYR A 109 24.51 -12.85 12.35
N GLU A 110 23.31 -13.42 12.35
CA GLU A 110 22.22 -12.96 11.49
C GLU A 110 21.45 -11.80 12.15
N ALA A 111 20.67 -11.05 11.37
CA ALA A 111 19.89 -9.92 11.86
C ALA A 111 18.89 -10.34 12.95
N ASP A 112 18.33 -11.55 12.85
CA ASP A 112 17.40 -12.12 13.83
C ASP A 112 18.08 -12.37 15.18
N ASP A 113 19.33 -12.86 15.19
CA ASP A 113 20.13 -13.06 16.41
C ASP A 113 20.39 -11.72 17.11
N VAL A 114 20.75 -10.69 16.34
CA VAL A 114 21.00 -9.34 16.86
C VAL A 114 19.72 -8.73 17.44
N ILE A 115 18.64 -8.78 16.68
CA ILE A 115 17.32 -8.27 17.11
C ILE A 115 16.82 -9.03 18.33
N GLY A 116 16.90 -10.37 18.32
CA GLY A 116 16.48 -11.22 19.43
C GLY A 116 17.25 -10.93 20.71
N THR A 117 18.59 -10.81 20.60
CA THR A 117 19.45 -10.47 21.74
C THR A 117 19.04 -9.14 22.38
N ILE A 118 18.89 -8.07 21.57
CA ILE A 118 18.53 -6.76 22.07
C ILE A 118 17.10 -6.80 22.65
N ALA A 119 16.14 -7.39 21.93
CA ALA A 119 14.75 -7.46 22.38
C ALA A 119 14.63 -8.11 23.76
N LYS A 120 15.28 -9.26 23.95
CA LYS A 120 15.27 -9.99 25.25
C LYS A 120 15.99 -9.25 26.38
N GLN A 121 17.01 -8.47 26.07
CA GLN A 121 17.76 -7.70 27.09
C GLN A 121 17.02 -6.44 27.56
N VAL A 122 16.28 -5.77 26.68
CA VAL A 122 15.74 -4.43 26.97
C VAL A 122 14.23 -4.39 27.18
N ALA A 123 13.47 -5.39 26.72
CA ALA A 123 12.03 -5.35 26.77
C ALA A 123 11.47 -5.38 28.20
N ARG A 124 10.57 -4.44 28.49
CA ARG A 124 9.82 -4.34 29.74
C ARG A 124 8.41 -3.83 29.43
N GLU A 125 7.46 -3.97 30.35
CA GLU A 125 6.09 -3.48 30.16
C GLU A 125 6.01 -1.97 29.94
N ASP A 126 6.92 -1.19 30.53
CA ASP A 126 7.04 0.25 30.37
C ASP A 126 7.90 0.66 29.15
N PHE A 127 8.60 -0.31 28.55
CA PHE A 127 9.43 -0.14 27.36
C PHE A 127 9.28 -1.35 26.40
N PRO A 128 8.12 -1.51 25.75
CA PRO A 128 7.89 -2.62 24.84
C PRO A 128 8.74 -2.52 23.57
N VAL A 129 9.11 -3.70 23.05
CA VAL A 129 9.89 -3.87 21.83
C VAL A 129 9.00 -4.42 20.73
N PHE A 130 9.05 -3.79 19.55
CA PHE A 130 8.37 -4.22 18.33
C PHE A 130 9.41 -4.64 17.30
N MET A 131 9.47 -5.93 17.01
CA MET A 131 10.33 -6.49 15.96
C MET A 131 9.60 -6.37 14.63
N MET A 132 10.11 -5.55 13.74
CA MET A 132 9.45 -5.29 12.45
C MET A 132 10.01 -6.20 11.38
N THR A 133 9.31 -7.28 11.15
CA THR A 133 9.65 -8.31 10.17
C THR A 133 8.40 -9.06 9.70
N PRO A 134 8.33 -9.56 8.46
CA PRO A 134 7.32 -10.53 8.04
C PRO A 134 7.64 -11.96 8.47
N ASP A 135 8.85 -12.23 8.96
CA ASP A 135 9.35 -13.56 9.28
C ASP A 135 8.63 -14.15 10.51
N LYS A 136 8.14 -15.38 10.33
CA LYS A 136 7.42 -16.12 11.37
C LYS A 136 8.33 -16.65 12.48
N ASP A 137 9.62 -16.83 12.18
CA ASP A 137 10.57 -17.46 13.11
C ASP A 137 10.84 -16.58 14.33
N TYR A 138 10.65 -15.27 14.19
CA TYR A 138 10.66 -14.33 15.31
C TYR A 138 9.55 -14.56 16.35
N CYS A 139 8.53 -15.39 16.05
CA CYS A 139 7.50 -15.72 17.04
C CYS A 139 8.05 -16.42 18.27
N GLN A 140 9.18 -17.13 18.18
CA GLN A 140 9.87 -17.72 19.33
C GLN A 140 10.33 -16.70 20.39
N LEU A 141 10.39 -15.41 20.01
CA LEU A 141 10.87 -14.32 20.87
C LEU A 141 9.74 -13.58 21.60
N LEU A 142 8.48 -13.82 21.25
CA LEU A 142 7.35 -13.09 21.80
C LEU A 142 7.26 -13.22 23.32
N GLU A 143 6.91 -12.14 23.99
CA GLU A 143 6.61 -12.09 25.43
C GLU A 143 5.41 -11.17 25.67
N ASP A 144 4.50 -11.62 26.51
CA ASP A 144 3.29 -10.86 26.84
C ASP A 144 3.63 -9.46 27.33
N LYS A 145 2.97 -8.47 26.73
CA LYS A 145 3.09 -7.04 27.02
C LYS A 145 4.49 -6.42 26.82
N LYS A 146 5.49 -7.20 26.38
CA LYS A 146 6.87 -6.73 26.28
C LYS A 146 7.45 -6.82 24.88
N ILE A 147 7.26 -7.96 24.20
CA ILE A 147 7.85 -8.20 22.88
C ILE A 147 6.76 -8.57 21.89
N PHE A 148 6.70 -7.83 20.79
CA PHE A 148 5.71 -7.96 19.73
C PHE A 148 6.38 -8.08 18.37
N ILE A 149 5.74 -8.74 17.42
CA ILE A 149 6.09 -8.63 16.00
C ILE A 149 5.17 -7.57 15.37
N TYR A 150 5.77 -6.63 14.65
CA TYR A 150 5.06 -5.66 13.83
C TYR A 150 5.20 -6.05 12.36
N ARG A 151 4.10 -6.43 11.74
CA ARG A 151 4.03 -6.75 10.31
C ARG A 151 3.49 -5.53 9.57
N PRO A 152 4.31 -4.85 8.76
CA PRO A 152 3.86 -3.65 8.05
C PRO A 152 2.79 -3.98 7.01
N ALA A 153 1.89 -3.03 6.77
CA ALA A 153 0.81 -3.14 5.80
C ALA A 153 1.33 -3.54 4.40
N THR A 154 0.56 -4.35 3.69
CA THR A 154 0.78 -4.69 2.28
C THR A 154 -0.31 -4.05 1.41
N LYS A 155 -0.23 -4.22 0.09
CA LYS A 155 -1.32 -3.82 -0.82
C LYS A 155 -2.64 -4.50 -0.47
N PHE A 156 -2.58 -5.69 0.15
CA PHE A 156 -3.73 -6.57 0.38
C PHE A 156 -4.11 -6.75 1.86
N ALA A 157 -3.30 -6.23 2.80
CA ALA A 157 -3.54 -6.39 4.22
C ALA A 157 -3.06 -5.17 5.01
N PRO A 158 -3.80 -4.73 6.04
CA PRO A 158 -3.36 -3.68 6.96
C PRO A 158 -2.12 -4.13 7.74
N ASN A 159 -1.49 -3.20 8.47
CA ASN A 159 -0.46 -3.56 9.42
C ASN A 159 -1.06 -4.41 10.56
N GLU A 160 -0.28 -5.38 11.01
CA GLU A 160 -0.66 -6.28 12.11
C GLU A 160 0.39 -6.26 13.21
N ILE A 161 -0.09 -6.32 14.45
CA ILE A 161 0.75 -6.59 15.63
C ILE A 161 0.44 -8.01 16.08
N TRP A 162 1.48 -8.82 16.20
CA TRP A 162 1.38 -10.18 16.72
C TRP A 162 1.95 -10.20 18.14
N ASP A 163 1.14 -10.69 19.04
CA ASP A 163 1.47 -11.04 20.44
C ASP A 163 1.59 -12.56 20.59
N THR A 164 1.83 -13.01 21.80
CA THR A 164 1.90 -14.44 22.14
C THR A 164 0.62 -15.18 21.77
N GLN A 165 -0.55 -14.64 22.08
CA GLN A 165 -1.83 -15.30 21.82
C GLN A 165 -2.03 -15.54 20.31
N LYS A 166 -1.78 -14.52 19.50
CA LYS A 166 -1.95 -14.62 18.05
C LYS A 166 -0.99 -15.64 17.43
N ALA A 167 0.25 -15.71 17.95
CA ALA A 167 1.21 -16.72 17.51
C ALA A 167 0.77 -18.14 17.91
N LEU A 168 0.31 -18.35 19.15
CA LEU A 168 -0.20 -19.65 19.61
C LEU A 168 -1.37 -20.14 18.76
N GLU A 169 -2.32 -19.27 18.47
CA GLU A 169 -3.47 -19.57 17.60
C GLU A 169 -3.01 -19.91 16.17
N LYS A 170 -2.08 -19.11 15.62
CA LYS A 170 -1.57 -19.29 14.24
C LYS A 170 -0.83 -20.61 14.07
N PHE A 171 -0.01 -21.00 15.03
CA PHE A 171 0.80 -22.22 14.96
C PHE A 171 0.09 -23.44 15.58
N GLY A 172 -1.06 -23.28 16.23
CA GLY A 172 -1.77 -24.38 16.89
C GLY A 172 -0.94 -25.03 18.00
N ILE A 173 -0.20 -24.25 18.78
CA ILE A 173 0.68 -24.68 19.86
C ILE A 173 0.22 -24.08 21.19
N LYS A 174 0.71 -24.64 22.31
CA LYS A 174 0.27 -24.23 23.67
C LYS A 174 1.21 -23.21 24.32
N ARG A 175 2.46 -23.15 23.91
CA ARG A 175 3.51 -22.29 24.48
C ARG A 175 4.44 -21.76 23.38
N ILE A 176 4.94 -20.56 23.56
CA ILE A 176 5.82 -19.89 22.59
C ILE A 176 7.12 -20.67 22.35
N GLU A 177 7.66 -21.31 23.40
CA GLU A 177 8.84 -22.15 23.29
C GLU A 177 8.69 -23.31 22.28
N GLN A 178 7.44 -23.73 22.02
CA GLN A 178 7.15 -24.78 21.03
C GLN A 178 7.32 -24.33 19.56
N VAL A 179 7.51 -23.03 19.31
CA VAL A 179 7.76 -22.53 17.94
C VAL A 179 9.03 -23.20 17.38
N ILE A 180 10.12 -23.23 18.15
CA ILE A 180 11.37 -23.87 17.72
C ILE A 180 11.24 -25.39 17.57
N ASP A 181 10.45 -26.04 18.41
CA ASP A 181 10.16 -27.46 18.28
C ASP A 181 9.32 -27.76 17.02
N LEU A 182 8.33 -26.90 16.73
CA LEU A 182 7.51 -27.02 15.52
C LEU A 182 8.38 -26.90 14.26
N LEU A 183 9.22 -25.85 14.20
CA LEU A 183 10.17 -25.62 13.09
C LEU A 183 11.19 -26.77 12.99
N GLY A 184 11.70 -27.26 14.10
CA GLY A 184 12.62 -28.40 14.14
C GLY A 184 12.01 -29.70 13.61
N LEU A 185 10.71 -29.95 13.87
CA LEU A 185 10.00 -31.13 13.38
C LEU A 185 9.65 -31.03 11.89
N GLN A 186 9.06 -29.89 11.46
CA GLN A 186 8.59 -29.72 10.07
C GLN A 186 9.71 -29.32 9.11
N GLY A 187 10.81 -28.76 9.61
CA GLY A 187 11.84 -28.11 8.82
C GLY A 187 11.41 -26.74 8.29
N ASP A 188 12.34 -26.09 7.60
CA ASP A 188 12.07 -24.87 6.85
C ASP A 188 12.74 -24.93 5.47
N SER A 189 11.93 -24.96 4.42
CA SER A 189 12.43 -24.98 3.05
C SER A 189 13.11 -23.68 2.62
N SER A 190 12.77 -22.54 3.24
CA SER A 190 13.39 -21.24 2.92
C SER A 190 14.85 -21.18 3.37
N ASP A 191 15.17 -21.88 4.47
CA ASP A 191 16.51 -21.92 5.06
C ASP A 191 17.21 -23.26 4.89
N ASN A 192 16.56 -24.16 4.13
CA ASN A 192 17.05 -25.52 3.92
C ASN A 192 17.22 -26.32 5.22
N ILE A 193 16.36 -26.06 6.21
CA ILE A 193 16.33 -26.80 7.47
C ILE A 193 15.56 -28.11 7.23
N PRO A 194 16.18 -29.29 7.45
CA PRO A 194 15.64 -30.55 6.92
C PRO A 194 14.38 -31.05 7.63
N GLY A 195 14.22 -30.82 8.94
CA GLY A 195 13.14 -31.41 9.73
C GLY A 195 13.15 -32.94 9.76
N LEU A 196 11.99 -33.51 10.18
CA LEU A 196 11.74 -34.94 10.08
C LEU A 196 11.09 -35.31 8.74
N PRO A 197 11.58 -36.30 7.99
CA PRO A 197 11.03 -36.68 6.71
C PRO A 197 9.53 -37.02 6.78
N GLY A 198 8.70 -36.32 5.99
CA GLY A 198 7.25 -36.56 5.94
C GLY A 198 6.45 -36.02 7.12
N VAL A 199 7.08 -35.28 8.01
CA VAL A 199 6.41 -34.58 9.12
C VAL A 199 6.16 -33.13 8.70
N GLY A 200 4.91 -32.82 8.34
CA GLY A 200 4.46 -31.44 8.10
C GLY A 200 3.80 -30.84 9.33
N GLU A 201 3.38 -29.58 9.20
CA GLU A 201 2.83 -28.75 10.29
C GLU A 201 1.79 -29.48 11.15
N LYS A 202 0.75 -30.08 10.53
CA LYS A 202 -0.33 -30.77 11.28
C LYS A 202 0.14 -31.97 12.08
N THR A 203 1.17 -32.70 11.59
CA THR A 203 1.74 -33.84 12.30
C THR A 203 2.60 -33.36 13.45
N ALA A 204 3.41 -32.32 13.21
CA ALA A 204 4.24 -31.68 14.24
C ALA A 204 3.38 -31.11 15.37
N GLN A 205 2.29 -30.41 15.06
CA GLN A 205 1.34 -29.89 16.06
C GLN A 205 0.79 -31.01 16.97
N LYS A 206 0.33 -32.13 16.39
CA LYS A 206 -0.20 -33.27 17.16
C LYS A 206 0.86 -33.89 18.06
N LEU A 207 2.09 -34.01 17.58
CA LEU A 207 3.20 -34.51 18.39
C LEU A 207 3.51 -33.59 19.56
N LEU A 208 3.54 -32.28 19.32
CA LEU A 208 3.79 -31.28 20.37
C LEU A 208 2.61 -31.14 21.35
N GLU A 209 1.40 -31.41 20.91
CA GLU A 209 0.24 -31.47 21.79
C GLU A 209 0.33 -32.59 22.82
N GLU A 210 0.89 -33.77 22.42
CA GLU A 210 1.00 -34.98 23.24
C GLU A 210 2.30 -35.04 24.03
N TYR A 211 3.43 -34.66 23.41
CA TYR A 211 4.77 -34.83 24.00
C TYR A 211 5.47 -33.52 24.38
N GLU A 212 4.93 -32.38 24.01
CA GLU A 212 5.37 -31.02 24.32
C GLU A 212 6.67 -30.54 23.67
N THR A 213 7.73 -31.37 23.57
CA THR A 213 9.04 -31.01 23.02
C THR A 213 9.60 -32.11 22.10
N ILE A 214 10.53 -31.77 21.22
CA ILE A 214 11.24 -32.74 20.37
C ILE A 214 11.96 -33.81 21.20
N GLU A 215 12.57 -33.40 22.29
CA GLU A 215 13.31 -34.32 23.17
C GLU A 215 12.36 -35.38 23.78
N ASN A 216 11.16 -34.95 24.19
CA ASN A 216 10.17 -35.89 24.71
C ASN A 216 9.59 -36.78 23.61
N ILE A 217 9.42 -36.27 22.39
CA ILE A 217 8.98 -37.09 21.25
C ILE A 217 10.01 -38.19 20.97
N ILE A 218 11.28 -37.84 20.95
CA ILE A 218 12.38 -38.80 20.76
C ILE A 218 12.42 -39.84 21.90
N ALA A 219 12.36 -39.40 23.15
CA ALA A 219 12.36 -40.28 24.31
C ALA A 219 11.18 -41.26 24.35
N ASN A 220 10.04 -40.89 23.73
CA ASN A 220 8.84 -41.71 23.66
C ASN A 220 8.61 -42.32 22.26
N ALA A 221 9.62 -42.40 21.42
CA ALA A 221 9.50 -42.91 20.04
C ALA A 221 8.88 -44.31 19.96
N ASP A 222 9.09 -45.15 20.98
CA ASP A 222 8.50 -46.49 21.08
C ASP A 222 6.96 -46.50 21.27
N LYS A 223 6.39 -45.40 21.74
CA LYS A 223 4.95 -45.25 21.93
C LYS A 223 4.25 -44.75 20.66
N LEU A 224 5.02 -44.24 19.71
CA LEU A 224 4.47 -43.78 18.42
C LEU A 224 4.05 -44.95 17.56
N LYS A 225 3.06 -44.78 16.68
CA LYS A 225 2.51 -45.85 15.84
C LYS A 225 3.05 -45.79 14.41
N GLY A 226 3.30 -46.97 13.85
CA GLY A 226 3.62 -47.16 12.44
C GLY A 226 4.93 -46.49 11.99
N LYS A 227 4.95 -45.98 10.75
CA LYS A 227 6.14 -45.37 10.14
C LYS A 227 6.69 -44.17 10.89
N LEU A 228 5.84 -43.46 11.67
CA LEU A 228 6.27 -42.30 12.42
C LEU A 228 7.28 -42.66 13.53
N ALA A 229 7.08 -43.80 14.21
CA ALA A 229 8.02 -44.29 15.20
C ALA A 229 9.40 -44.58 14.59
N GLU A 230 9.42 -45.20 13.41
CA GLU A 230 10.66 -45.48 12.69
C GLU A 230 11.37 -44.19 12.24
N ILE A 231 10.63 -43.24 11.68
CA ILE A 231 11.15 -41.93 11.24
C ILE A 231 11.79 -41.19 12.40
N VAL A 232 11.11 -41.09 13.55
CA VAL A 232 11.64 -40.39 14.72
C VAL A 232 12.89 -41.07 15.25
N LYS A 233 12.92 -42.40 15.33
CA LYS A 233 14.12 -43.15 15.76
C LYS A 233 15.30 -42.99 14.81
N GLN A 234 15.06 -43.06 13.49
CA GLN A 234 16.13 -42.99 12.48
C GLN A 234 16.66 -41.58 12.26
N HIS A 235 15.85 -40.56 12.54
CA HIS A 235 16.19 -39.18 12.22
C HIS A 235 16.13 -38.23 13.45
N ALA A 236 16.29 -38.78 14.66
CA ALA A 236 16.32 -37.98 15.91
C ALA A 236 17.37 -36.86 15.84
N ASP A 237 18.57 -37.16 15.35
CA ASP A 237 19.66 -36.20 15.24
C ASP A 237 19.32 -35.06 14.26
N LYS A 238 18.58 -35.37 13.18
CA LYS A 238 18.11 -34.34 12.23
C LYS A 238 17.11 -33.40 12.86
N ALA A 239 16.19 -33.92 13.69
CA ALA A 239 15.21 -33.09 14.38
C ALA A 239 15.89 -32.14 15.37
N LEU A 240 16.85 -32.64 16.15
CA LEU A 240 17.63 -31.83 17.10
C LEU A 240 18.49 -30.79 16.38
N LEU A 241 19.15 -31.16 15.27
CA LEU A 241 19.90 -30.22 14.43
C LEU A 241 18.95 -29.13 13.87
N SER A 242 17.79 -29.52 13.33
CA SER A 242 16.83 -28.59 12.79
C SER A 242 16.30 -27.62 13.84
N LYS A 243 15.99 -28.10 15.06
CA LYS A 243 15.64 -27.24 16.21
C LYS A 243 16.76 -26.24 16.51
N LYS A 244 18.04 -26.70 16.53
CA LYS A 244 19.17 -25.82 16.79
C LYS A 244 19.36 -24.77 15.71
N LEU A 245 19.21 -25.12 14.43
CA LEU A 245 19.33 -24.18 13.31
C LEU A 245 18.20 -23.14 13.30
N ALA A 246 16.97 -23.54 13.67
CA ALA A 246 15.83 -22.65 13.77
C ALA A 246 15.84 -21.76 15.02
N THR A 247 16.68 -22.06 16.00
CA THR A 247 16.76 -21.28 17.24
C THR A 247 17.56 -20.00 17.04
N ILE A 248 16.94 -18.86 17.36
CA ILE A 248 17.58 -17.55 17.35
C ILE A 248 18.56 -17.45 18.52
N HIS A 249 19.81 -17.06 18.23
CA HIS A 249 20.85 -16.92 19.24
C HIS A 249 20.69 -15.61 20.02
N LEU A 250 20.63 -15.70 21.36
CA LEU A 250 20.28 -14.56 22.23
C LEU A 250 21.48 -13.97 23.00
N GLN A 251 22.70 -14.37 22.63
CA GLN A 251 23.93 -13.94 23.32
C GLN A 251 24.95 -13.35 22.33
N VAL A 252 24.44 -12.56 21.36
CA VAL A 252 25.32 -11.85 20.41
C VAL A 252 26.20 -10.86 21.19
N PRO A 253 27.52 -10.84 20.98
CA PRO A 253 28.44 -9.94 21.65
C PRO A 253 28.34 -8.52 21.09
N ILE A 254 27.19 -7.87 21.32
CA ILE A 254 26.92 -6.51 20.86
C ILE A 254 27.09 -5.53 22.00
N ASN A 255 27.87 -4.46 21.73
CA ASN A 255 28.03 -3.35 22.67
C ASN A 255 27.17 -2.16 22.21
N TYR A 256 26.15 -1.79 22.97
CA TYR A 256 25.24 -0.68 22.70
C TYR A 256 24.77 -0.03 23.99
N LYS A 257 24.34 1.21 23.87
CA LYS A 257 23.52 1.88 24.89
C LYS A 257 22.13 2.09 24.31
N ILE A 258 21.10 1.97 25.13
CA ILE A 258 19.72 2.15 24.65
C ILE A 258 19.49 3.54 24.04
N ASP A 259 20.19 4.56 24.56
CA ASP A 259 20.14 5.94 24.06
C ASP A 259 20.74 6.09 22.64
N ASP A 260 21.53 5.12 22.18
CA ASP A 260 22.05 5.10 20.80
C ASP A 260 20.92 4.88 19.79
N PHE A 261 19.81 4.28 20.22
CA PHE A 261 18.63 4.01 19.41
C PHE A 261 17.58 5.11 19.46
N GLU A 262 17.76 6.14 20.29
CA GLU A 262 16.83 7.26 20.40
C GLU A 262 16.70 7.98 19.05
N LEU A 263 15.46 8.20 18.59
CA LEU A 263 15.23 8.95 17.36
C LEU A 263 15.59 10.42 17.56
N LYS A 264 16.55 10.89 16.76
CA LYS A 264 17.08 12.25 16.78
C LYS A 264 16.62 13.02 15.54
N GLU A 265 16.85 14.33 15.53
CA GLU A 265 16.63 15.12 14.33
C GLU A 265 17.55 14.66 13.18
N TYR A 266 17.00 14.66 11.97
CA TYR A 266 17.71 14.23 10.77
C TYR A 266 18.76 15.25 10.34
N ASN A 267 19.85 14.78 9.73
CA ASN A 267 20.74 15.62 8.93
C ASN A 267 20.04 15.98 7.62
N LYS A 268 19.20 17.03 7.66
CA LYS A 268 18.35 17.46 6.55
C LYS A 268 19.14 17.77 5.28
N THR A 269 20.33 18.33 5.41
CA THR A 269 21.19 18.70 4.29
C THR A 269 21.71 17.46 3.55
N GLU A 270 22.21 16.47 4.28
CA GLU A 270 22.71 15.24 3.67
C GLU A 270 21.57 14.39 3.09
N LEU A 271 20.47 14.29 3.82
CA LEU A 271 19.29 13.57 3.36
C LEU A 271 18.71 14.18 2.08
N ALA A 272 18.69 15.52 1.98
CA ALA A 272 18.25 16.21 0.78
C ALA A 272 19.12 15.86 -0.44
N LYS A 273 20.46 15.83 -0.28
CA LYS A 273 21.40 15.45 -1.36
C LYS A 273 21.15 14.01 -1.83
N ILE A 274 20.98 13.06 -0.89
CA ILE A 274 20.73 11.67 -1.25
C ILE A 274 19.38 11.54 -1.99
N PHE A 275 18.33 12.24 -1.54
CA PHE A 275 17.04 12.22 -2.22
C PHE A 275 17.07 12.90 -3.59
N ASP A 276 17.89 13.92 -3.79
CA ASP A 276 18.10 14.53 -5.10
C ASP A 276 18.86 13.57 -6.04
N GLU A 277 19.89 12.86 -5.54
CA GLU A 277 20.62 11.82 -6.28
C GLU A 277 19.68 10.68 -6.74
N LEU A 278 18.74 10.29 -5.89
CA LEU A 278 17.75 9.22 -6.14
C LEU A 278 16.48 9.74 -6.85
N GLU A 279 16.36 11.03 -7.10
CA GLU A 279 15.19 11.70 -7.69
C GLU A 279 13.91 11.53 -6.86
N PHE A 280 14.03 11.39 -5.54
CA PHE A 280 12.91 11.17 -4.60
C PHE A 280 12.22 12.48 -4.16
N LYS A 281 11.65 13.22 -5.10
CA LYS A 281 11.02 14.53 -4.85
C LYS A 281 9.91 14.45 -3.79
N THR A 282 9.02 13.47 -3.92
CA THR A 282 7.89 13.28 -2.99
C THR A 282 8.34 12.93 -1.58
N LEU A 283 9.31 12.00 -1.43
CA LEU A 283 9.86 11.64 -0.12
C LEU A 283 10.61 12.82 0.51
N LYS A 284 11.37 13.58 -0.29
CA LYS A 284 12.05 14.81 0.15
C LYS A 284 11.07 15.80 0.74
N THR A 285 9.99 16.10 0.01
CA THR A 285 8.94 17.02 0.48
C THR A 285 8.20 16.48 1.71
N LYS A 286 7.87 15.19 1.74
CA LYS A 286 7.14 14.52 2.84
C LYS A 286 7.94 14.52 4.15
N LEU A 287 9.26 14.44 4.07
CA LEU A 287 10.15 14.29 5.23
C LEU A 287 10.81 15.59 5.66
N LEU A 288 11.27 16.41 4.71
CA LEU A 288 12.03 17.63 4.95
C LEU A 288 11.20 18.90 4.82
N GLY A 289 10.01 18.79 4.23
CA GLY A 289 9.18 19.94 3.86
C GLY A 289 9.68 20.61 2.58
N LEU A 290 8.95 21.62 2.12
CA LEU A 290 9.35 22.43 0.98
C LEU A 290 10.51 23.36 1.36
N SER A 291 11.49 23.53 0.47
CA SER A 291 12.55 24.54 0.64
C SER A 291 11.96 25.96 0.63
N ALA A 292 12.73 26.93 1.09
CA ALA A 292 12.30 28.33 1.07
C ALA A 292 11.97 28.78 -0.39
N GLU A 293 12.78 28.38 -1.36
CA GLU A 293 12.60 28.67 -2.79
C GLU A 293 11.33 27.97 -3.35
N GLU A 294 11.08 26.73 -2.99
CA GLU A 294 9.87 25.99 -3.37
C GLU A 294 8.61 26.59 -2.75
N LYS A 295 8.71 27.08 -1.49
CA LYS A 295 7.61 27.81 -0.82
C LYS A 295 7.34 29.15 -1.49
N GLU A 296 8.37 29.87 -1.89
CA GLU A 296 8.23 31.13 -2.63
C GLU A 296 7.68 30.91 -4.03
N ALA A 297 8.14 29.86 -4.74
CA ALA A 297 7.59 29.47 -6.05
C ALA A 297 6.11 29.08 -5.93
N GLN A 298 5.70 28.32 -4.91
CA GLN A 298 4.29 28.02 -4.64
C GLN A 298 3.48 29.26 -4.25
N LYS A 299 4.04 30.17 -3.44
CA LYS A 299 3.41 31.46 -3.13
C LYS A 299 3.26 32.35 -4.37
N ALA A 300 4.28 32.41 -5.22
CA ALA A 300 4.22 33.16 -6.48
C ALA A 300 3.15 32.58 -7.42
N LYS A 301 3.08 31.26 -7.57
CA LYS A 301 2.04 30.57 -8.36
C LYS A 301 0.63 30.81 -7.79
N ARG A 302 0.47 30.76 -6.46
CA ARG A 302 -0.81 31.05 -5.81
C ARG A 302 -1.25 32.52 -5.98
N ASN A 303 -0.31 33.46 -5.97
CA ASN A 303 -0.57 34.87 -6.21
C ASN A 303 -0.90 35.15 -7.68
N GLN A 304 -0.26 34.47 -8.64
CA GLN A 304 -0.60 34.56 -10.07
C GLN A 304 -2.01 34.01 -10.35
N ASN A 305 -2.37 32.86 -9.77
CA ASN A 305 -3.73 32.31 -9.87
C ASN A 305 -4.79 33.23 -9.23
N ASN A 306 -4.48 33.85 -8.08
CA ASN A 306 -5.38 34.81 -7.47
C ASN A 306 -5.49 36.12 -8.27
N GLN A 307 -4.45 36.55 -8.98
CA GLN A 307 -4.53 37.71 -9.89
C GLN A 307 -5.33 37.38 -11.15
N GLN A 308 -5.22 36.18 -11.72
CA GLN A 308 -6.07 35.75 -12.83
C GLN A 308 -7.55 35.62 -12.45
N LEU A 309 -7.85 35.07 -11.25
CA LEU A 309 -9.23 35.02 -10.72
C LEU A 309 -9.81 36.42 -10.48
N ASN A 310 -9.00 37.40 -10.06
CA ASN A 310 -9.45 38.78 -9.88
C ASN A 310 -9.66 39.53 -11.21
N LEU A 311 -8.99 39.11 -12.30
CA LEU A 311 -9.21 39.70 -13.64
C LEU A 311 -10.55 39.27 -14.27
N PHE A 312 -11.08 38.11 -13.92
CA PHE A 312 -12.37 37.60 -14.39
C PHE A 312 -13.54 37.80 -13.39
N GLY A 313 -13.23 38.20 -12.14
CA GLY A 313 -14.21 38.34 -11.04
C GLY A 313 -14.86 39.72 -10.90
N ASN A 314 -14.46 40.75 -11.68
CA ASN A 314 -14.92 42.14 -11.49
C ASN A 314 -16.15 42.55 -12.33
N ALA A 315 -16.96 41.61 -12.80
CA ALA A 315 -18.18 41.95 -13.56
C ALA A 315 -19.51 41.82 -12.81
N ILE A 316 -19.56 41.20 -11.63
CA ILE A 316 -20.82 41.10 -10.88
C ILE A 316 -20.56 41.21 -9.37
N SER A 317 -20.55 42.39 -8.81
CA SER A 317 -21.15 42.71 -7.52
C SER A 317 -20.89 44.16 -7.10
N GLN A 318 -21.74 45.05 -7.53
CA GLN A 318 -22.09 46.25 -6.77
C GLN A 318 -23.54 46.09 -6.31
N LYS A 319 -23.73 45.72 -5.06
CA LYS A 319 -24.78 46.24 -4.16
C LYS A 319 -24.86 45.43 -2.84
N ASN A 320 -24.71 46.20 -1.81
CA ASN A 320 -25.14 46.09 -0.41
C ASN A 320 -23.99 45.85 0.60
N THR A 321 -23.44 46.88 1.07
CA THR A 321 -23.64 47.87 2.17
C THR A 321 -23.74 47.24 3.57
N GLU A 322 -22.63 47.50 4.34
CA GLU A 322 -22.55 47.84 5.77
C GLU A 322 -23.33 47.03 6.81
N ILE A 323 -22.59 46.38 7.73
CA ILE A 323 -22.76 46.59 9.18
C ILE A 323 -21.44 46.32 9.91
N ARG A 324 -21.19 47.15 10.90
CA ARG A 324 -20.03 47.47 11.72
C ARG A 324 -19.41 46.31 12.53
N THR A 325 -18.11 46.36 12.58
CA THR A 325 -17.13 46.17 13.67
C THR A 325 -17.63 46.05 15.11
N GLU A 326 -17.11 45.06 15.84
CA GLU A 326 -16.43 45.31 17.13
C GLU A 326 -15.40 44.23 17.43
N LYS A 327 -14.24 44.70 17.90
CA LYS A 327 -13.07 43.92 18.30
C LYS A 327 -13.31 43.21 19.64
N THR A 328 -12.86 42.02 19.79
CA THR A 328 -12.13 41.63 21.02
C THR A 328 -11.12 40.49 20.70
N GLU A 329 -9.89 40.74 21.07
CA GLU A 329 -8.77 39.80 21.00
C GLU A 329 -8.98 38.67 22.00
N ASN A 330 -8.80 37.41 21.56
CA ASN A 330 -8.17 36.40 22.40
C ASN A 330 -7.51 35.34 21.52
N LYS A 331 -6.22 35.21 21.71
CA LYS A 331 -5.36 34.18 21.14
C LYS A 331 -5.71 32.83 21.79
N GLU A 332 -6.23 31.92 21.01
CA GLU A 332 -6.03 30.48 21.23
C GLU A 332 -5.88 29.83 19.87
N GLN A 333 -4.73 29.18 19.70
CA GLN A 333 -4.38 28.38 18.52
C GLN A 333 -5.27 27.13 18.50
N ASN A 334 -6.26 27.12 17.60
CA ASN A 334 -6.92 25.91 17.18
C ASN A 334 -6.56 25.66 15.72
N GLU A 335 -5.78 24.62 15.47
CA GLU A 335 -5.70 23.97 14.14
C GLU A 335 -7.08 23.41 13.81
N GLU A 336 -7.90 24.16 13.11
CA GLU A 336 -9.08 23.63 12.42
C GLU A 336 -8.60 22.71 11.30
N THR A 337 -8.66 21.40 11.52
CA THR A 337 -8.67 20.39 10.46
C THR A 337 -9.89 20.72 9.57
N LYS A 338 -9.64 21.31 8.39
CA LYS A 338 -10.69 21.48 7.36
C LYS A 338 -11.27 20.11 7.05
N LYS A 339 -12.51 19.86 7.46
CA LYS A 339 -13.27 18.66 7.05
C LYS A 339 -13.35 18.65 5.53
N MET A 340 -12.97 17.52 4.90
CA MET A 340 -13.17 17.31 3.46
C MET A 340 -14.66 17.33 3.14
N ALA A 341 -15.01 17.83 1.96
CA ALA A 341 -16.35 17.72 1.42
C ALA A 341 -16.65 16.23 1.10
N THR A 342 -17.90 15.86 1.13
CA THR A 342 -18.40 14.51 0.83
C THR A 342 -19.68 14.60 0.03
N LEU A 343 -20.17 13.50 -0.52
CA LEU A 343 -21.46 13.43 -1.20
C LEU A 343 -22.59 14.04 -0.36
N ALA A 344 -22.63 13.75 0.94
CA ALA A 344 -23.65 14.26 1.87
C ALA A 344 -23.56 15.78 2.13
N THR A 345 -22.39 16.39 1.93
CA THR A 345 -22.15 17.82 2.24
C THR A 345 -22.06 18.71 1.00
N THR A 346 -22.03 18.12 -0.20
CA THR A 346 -21.90 18.84 -1.48
C THR A 346 -23.23 18.84 -2.21
N PRO A 347 -23.79 20.00 -2.57
CA PRO A 347 -24.98 20.07 -3.42
C PRO A 347 -24.69 19.42 -4.80
N HIS A 348 -25.53 18.51 -5.22
CA HIS A 348 -25.40 17.80 -6.50
C HIS A 348 -26.78 17.41 -7.05
N LEU A 349 -26.82 17.11 -8.36
CA LEU A 349 -28.00 16.65 -9.09
C LEU A 349 -27.66 15.37 -9.83
N TYR A 350 -27.99 14.22 -9.24
CA TYR A 350 -27.74 12.93 -9.83
C TYR A 350 -29.06 12.26 -10.22
N HIS A 351 -29.13 11.82 -11.48
CA HIS A 351 -30.36 11.37 -12.12
C HIS A 351 -30.28 9.90 -12.52
N ILE A 352 -31.32 9.13 -12.21
CA ILE A 352 -31.46 7.77 -12.73
C ILE A 352 -32.20 7.84 -14.08
N ILE A 353 -31.64 7.23 -15.10
CA ILE A 353 -32.12 7.25 -16.49
C ILE A 353 -32.55 5.81 -16.87
N ASP A 354 -33.73 5.40 -16.40
CA ASP A 354 -34.24 4.03 -16.51
C ASP A 354 -35.29 3.85 -17.61
N THR A 355 -35.80 4.94 -18.22
CA THR A 355 -36.79 4.87 -19.33
C THR A 355 -36.13 5.14 -20.68
N ALA A 356 -36.71 4.59 -21.77
CA ALA A 356 -36.23 4.83 -23.13
C ALA A 356 -36.32 6.29 -23.54
N GLU A 357 -37.36 7.01 -23.08
CA GLU A 357 -37.49 8.44 -23.33
C GLU A 357 -36.40 9.26 -22.70
N ASN A 358 -36.05 8.96 -21.42
CA ASN A 358 -35.01 9.67 -20.71
C ASN A 358 -33.61 9.32 -21.29
N ARG A 359 -33.37 8.07 -21.71
CA ARG A 359 -32.12 7.70 -22.40
C ARG A 359 -31.98 8.47 -23.71
N LYS A 360 -33.05 8.58 -24.50
CA LYS A 360 -33.02 9.34 -25.75
C LYS A 360 -32.68 10.82 -25.48
N LEU A 361 -33.29 11.44 -24.46
CA LEU A 361 -32.97 12.82 -24.09
C LEU A 361 -31.51 12.96 -23.68
N LEU A 362 -30.97 12.04 -22.84
CA LEU A 362 -29.58 12.06 -22.45
C LEU A 362 -28.66 11.93 -23.68
N ILE A 363 -28.93 11.01 -24.59
CA ILE A 363 -28.18 10.82 -25.84
C ILE A 363 -28.17 12.13 -26.67
N ASP A 364 -29.31 12.78 -26.82
CA ASP A 364 -29.45 14.05 -27.55
C ASP A 364 -28.66 15.20 -26.86
N PHE A 365 -28.53 15.18 -25.53
CA PHE A 365 -27.69 16.14 -24.80
C PHE A 365 -26.20 15.81 -24.97
N LEU A 366 -25.79 14.54 -24.81
CA LEU A 366 -24.41 14.11 -24.96
C LEU A 366 -23.85 14.37 -26.35
N LYS A 367 -24.66 14.19 -27.42
CA LYS A 367 -24.29 14.50 -28.80
C LYS A 367 -23.96 15.97 -29.05
N LYS A 368 -24.45 16.87 -28.21
CA LYS A 368 -24.20 18.32 -28.30
C LYS A 368 -22.97 18.77 -27.53
N GLN A 369 -22.37 17.88 -26.73
CA GLN A 369 -21.19 18.19 -25.94
C GLN A 369 -19.92 18.08 -26.77
N ASN A 370 -18.89 18.87 -26.44
CA ASN A 370 -17.54 18.69 -26.95
C ASN A 370 -16.77 17.60 -26.18
N THR A 371 -17.22 17.33 -24.96
CA THR A 371 -16.60 16.38 -24.04
C THR A 371 -17.60 15.90 -22.99
N PHE A 372 -17.50 14.64 -22.57
CA PHE A 372 -18.22 14.11 -21.42
C PHE A 372 -17.37 13.05 -20.71
N CYS A 373 -17.62 12.88 -19.41
CA CYS A 373 -17.09 11.78 -18.62
C CYS A 373 -18.06 10.61 -18.64
N PHE A 374 -17.52 9.39 -18.63
CA PHE A 374 -18.28 8.16 -18.38
C PHE A 374 -17.49 7.19 -17.52
N ASP A 375 -18.22 6.34 -16.80
CA ASP A 375 -17.68 5.27 -15.98
C ASP A 375 -18.63 4.07 -16.03
N THR A 376 -18.10 2.83 -15.97
CA THR A 376 -18.89 1.61 -16.07
C THR A 376 -18.92 0.84 -14.75
N GLU A 377 -20.12 0.47 -14.29
CA GLU A 377 -20.31 -0.45 -13.19
C GLU A 377 -20.53 -1.86 -13.70
N THR A 378 -19.81 -2.82 -13.14
CA THR A 378 -19.74 -4.18 -13.68
C THR A 378 -19.79 -5.26 -12.61
N THR A 379 -20.01 -6.51 -13.04
CA THR A 379 -20.07 -7.66 -12.14
C THR A 379 -18.69 -8.23 -11.77
N HIS A 380 -17.60 -7.87 -12.47
CA HIS A 380 -16.31 -8.53 -12.34
C HIS A 380 -15.13 -7.57 -12.61
N LEU A 381 -13.99 -7.79 -11.94
CA LEU A 381 -12.77 -6.99 -12.16
C LEU A 381 -12.03 -7.31 -13.47
N ASP A 382 -12.23 -8.52 -14.03
CA ASP A 382 -11.72 -8.89 -15.33
C ASP A 382 -12.73 -8.43 -16.39
N ALA A 383 -12.35 -7.45 -17.20
CA ALA A 383 -13.20 -6.85 -18.22
C ALA A 383 -13.78 -7.87 -19.20
N LEU A 384 -13.04 -8.94 -19.55
CA LEU A 384 -13.49 -9.99 -20.47
C LEU A 384 -14.62 -10.86 -19.90
N GLN A 385 -14.75 -10.94 -18.58
CA GLN A 385 -15.79 -11.71 -17.89
C GLN A 385 -16.90 -10.80 -17.33
N ALA A 386 -16.67 -9.50 -17.35
CA ALA A 386 -17.56 -8.51 -16.75
C ALA A 386 -18.86 -8.35 -17.54
N GLN A 387 -19.98 -8.36 -16.83
CA GLN A 387 -21.28 -7.95 -17.33
C GLN A 387 -21.58 -6.52 -16.87
N LEU A 388 -22.13 -5.72 -17.76
CA LEU A 388 -22.47 -4.34 -17.49
C LEU A 388 -23.66 -4.27 -16.52
N VAL A 389 -23.49 -3.51 -15.44
CA VAL A 389 -24.53 -3.23 -14.42
C VAL A 389 -25.12 -1.84 -14.61
N GLY A 390 -24.28 -0.88 -14.97
CA GLY A 390 -24.68 0.49 -15.24
C GLY A 390 -23.59 1.28 -15.95
N ILE A 391 -23.97 2.45 -16.48
CA ILE A 391 -23.04 3.46 -16.98
C ILE A 391 -23.44 4.80 -16.41
N SER A 392 -22.50 5.53 -15.85
CA SER A 392 -22.70 6.91 -15.45
C SER A 392 -22.11 7.87 -16.48
N PHE A 393 -22.71 9.06 -16.60
CA PHE A 393 -22.28 10.13 -17.47
C PHE A 393 -22.27 11.46 -16.73
N ALA A 394 -21.24 12.28 -16.95
CA ALA A 394 -21.19 13.66 -16.47
C ALA A 394 -20.60 14.58 -17.56
N TYR A 395 -21.20 15.75 -17.78
CA TYR A 395 -20.69 16.79 -18.68
C TYR A 395 -20.72 18.19 -18.05
N LEU A 396 -21.28 18.30 -16.86
CA LEU A 396 -21.26 19.50 -16.01
C LEU A 396 -20.85 19.09 -14.59
N PRO A 397 -20.03 19.89 -13.89
CA PRO A 397 -19.72 19.64 -12.49
C PRO A 397 -20.97 19.62 -11.62
N HIS A 398 -21.02 18.68 -10.68
CA HIS A 398 -22.11 18.44 -9.73
C HIS A 398 -23.44 17.99 -10.38
N GLU A 399 -23.40 17.53 -11.63
CA GLU A 399 -24.53 16.95 -12.33
C GLU A 399 -24.11 15.69 -13.08
N ALA A 400 -24.77 14.56 -12.80
CA ALA A 400 -24.46 13.28 -13.43
C ALA A 400 -25.70 12.41 -13.62
N TYR A 401 -25.58 11.43 -14.51
CA TYR A 401 -26.68 10.61 -15.01
C TYR A 401 -26.28 9.16 -14.99
N TYR A 402 -27.04 8.31 -14.30
CA TYR A 402 -26.82 6.87 -14.23
C TYR A 402 -27.84 6.11 -15.05
N VAL A 403 -27.38 5.27 -15.98
CA VAL A 403 -28.20 4.37 -16.82
C VAL A 403 -28.03 2.96 -16.28
N PRO A 404 -29.06 2.35 -15.67
CA PRO A 404 -29.01 0.96 -15.22
C PRO A 404 -29.15 -0.02 -16.38
N PHE A 405 -28.47 -1.17 -16.28
CA PHE A 405 -28.54 -2.24 -17.25
C PHE A 405 -29.10 -3.53 -16.63
N PRO A 406 -30.05 -4.21 -17.33
CA PRO A 406 -30.63 -5.44 -16.84
C PRO A 406 -29.61 -6.59 -16.83
N GLU A 407 -29.90 -7.66 -16.07
CA GLU A 407 -29.10 -8.87 -16.04
C GLU A 407 -29.14 -9.62 -17.39
N ASN A 408 -30.27 -9.54 -18.10
CA ASN A 408 -30.43 -10.10 -19.44
C ASN A 408 -29.48 -9.42 -20.43
N GLN A 409 -28.46 -10.14 -20.88
CA GLN A 409 -27.41 -9.60 -21.74
C GLN A 409 -27.93 -9.14 -23.12
N SER A 410 -28.98 -9.75 -23.62
CA SER A 410 -29.59 -9.32 -24.90
C SER A 410 -30.28 -7.96 -24.76
N GLU A 411 -30.99 -7.74 -23.68
CA GLU A 411 -31.62 -6.45 -23.37
C GLU A 411 -30.58 -5.38 -23.05
N ALA A 412 -29.54 -5.73 -22.24
CA ALA A 412 -28.42 -4.85 -21.94
C ALA A 412 -27.73 -4.37 -23.22
N LYS A 413 -27.50 -5.29 -24.18
CA LYS A 413 -26.93 -4.95 -25.49
C LYS A 413 -27.83 -4.01 -26.31
N GLN A 414 -29.15 -4.18 -26.26
CA GLN A 414 -30.09 -3.30 -26.97
C GLN A 414 -30.07 -1.89 -26.37
N ILE A 415 -30.04 -1.76 -25.03
CA ILE A 415 -29.95 -0.46 -24.37
C ILE A 415 -28.62 0.22 -24.70
N LEU A 416 -27.50 -0.52 -24.66
CA LEU A 416 -26.19 0.05 -24.96
C LEU A 416 -26.06 0.47 -26.43
N GLU A 417 -26.72 -0.25 -27.35
CA GLU A 417 -26.76 0.10 -28.77
C GLU A 417 -27.35 1.49 -29.02
N GLU A 418 -28.28 1.96 -28.18
CA GLU A 418 -28.85 3.31 -28.25
C GLU A 418 -27.75 4.40 -28.11
N PHE A 419 -26.67 4.10 -27.37
CA PHE A 419 -25.55 5.01 -27.10
C PHE A 419 -24.40 4.89 -28.12
N ARG A 420 -24.46 3.99 -29.12
CA ARG A 420 -23.40 3.76 -30.09
C ARG A 420 -22.90 5.06 -30.72
N GLU A 421 -23.81 5.90 -31.23
CA GLU A 421 -23.45 7.16 -31.89
C GLU A 421 -22.71 8.13 -30.96
N VAL A 422 -22.96 8.05 -29.66
CA VAL A 422 -22.29 8.90 -28.66
C VAL A 422 -20.86 8.43 -28.43
N PHE A 423 -20.67 7.11 -28.24
CA PHE A 423 -19.33 6.54 -28.02
C PHE A 423 -18.46 6.57 -29.27
N GLU A 424 -19.01 6.31 -30.44
CA GLU A 424 -18.27 6.25 -31.70
C GLU A 424 -18.09 7.62 -32.39
N ASN A 425 -18.58 8.71 -31.79
CA ASN A 425 -18.40 10.06 -32.34
C ASN A 425 -16.96 10.55 -32.11
N GLU A 426 -16.19 10.69 -33.20
CA GLU A 426 -14.80 11.13 -33.14
C GLU A 426 -14.61 12.61 -32.74
N ASN A 427 -15.66 13.43 -32.83
CA ASN A 427 -15.61 14.84 -32.47
C ASN A 427 -15.86 15.13 -30.99
N ILE A 428 -16.24 14.12 -30.21
CA ILE A 428 -16.50 14.25 -28.78
C ILE A 428 -15.35 13.56 -28.02
N GLU A 429 -14.71 14.31 -27.13
CA GLU A 429 -13.70 13.76 -26.24
C GLU A 429 -14.36 12.99 -25.09
N LYS A 430 -13.87 11.79 -24.79
CA LYS A 430 -14.34 10.96 -23.68
C LYS A 430 -13.36 11.04 -22.52
N ILE A 431 -13.89 11.27 -21.33
CA ILE A 431 -13.14 11.37 -20.08
C ILE A 431 -13.47 10.16 -19.24
N GLY A 432 -12.48 9.63 -18.51
CA GLY A 432 -12.71 8.60 -17.49
C GLY A 432 -11.49 8.43 -16.59
N GLN A 433 -11.60 7.48 -15.67
CA GLN A 433 -10.55 7.08 -14.76
C GLN A 433 -10.17 5.62 -15.02
N ASN A 434 -8.99 5.32 -15.56
CA ASN A 434 -8.60 3.98 -16.02
C ASN A 434 -9.48 3.49 -17.18
N LEU A 435 -9.69 4.37 -18.17
CA LEU A 435 -10.55 4.16 -19.35
C LEU A 435 -10.32 2.83 -20.08
N LYS A 436 -9.12 2.26 -19.98
CA LYS A 436 -8.82 0.98 -20.61
C LYS A 436 -9.82 -0.10 -20.20
N TYR A 437 -10.17 -0.18 -18.92
CA TYR A 437 -11.13 -1.14 -18.42
C TYR A 437 -12.52 -0.93 -19.04
N ASP A 438 -13.02 0.30 -19.02
CA ASP A 438 -14.34 0.64 -19.55
C ASP A 438 -14.44 0.41 -21.04
N ILE A 439 -13.39 0.74 -21.79
CA ILE A 439 -13.31 0.48 -23.23
C ILE A 439 -13.36 -1.04 -23.52
N GLU A 440 -12.61 -1.86 -22.78
CA GLU A 440 -12.63 -3.32 -22.92
C GLU A 440 -14.02 -3.90 -22.60
N VAL A 441 -14.70 -3.39 -21.56
CA VAL A 441 -16.09 -3.79 -21.25
C VAL A 441 -17.03 -3.44 -22.39
N LEU A 442 -16.98 -2.21 -22.93
CA LEU A 442 -17.85 -1.78 -24.04
C LEU A 442 -17.58 -2.58 -25.33
N GLN A 443 -16.33 -2.99 -25.58
CA GLN A 443 -15.96 -3.84 -26.71
C GLN A 443 -16.63 -5.22 -26.66
N ASN A 444 -16.89 -5.79 -25.49
CA ASN A 444 -17.63 -7.06 -25.35
C ASN A 444 -19.07 -6.94 -25.89
N TYR A 445 -19.62 -5.73 -25.91
CA TYR A 445 -20.93 -5.42 -26.47
C TYR A 445 -20.86 -4.88 -27.91
N ASN A 446 -19.68 -4.95 -28.57
CA ASN A 446 -19.39 -4.41 -29.90
C ASN A 446 -19.56 -2.88 -30.03
N ILE A 447 -19.31 -2.13 -28.97
CA ILE A 447 -19.23 -0.67 -28.99
C ILE A 447 -17.77 -0.26 -29.02
N SER A 448 -17.39 0.58 -29.97
CA SER A 448 -16.05 1.17 -30.07
C SER A 448 -16.05 2.59 -29.52
N VAL A 449 -15.16 2.89 -28.60
CA VAL A 449 -14.97 4.27 -28.11
C VAL A 449 -14.00 4.97 -29.05
N LYS A 450 -14.47 6.03 -29.73
CA LYS A 450 -13.70 6.79 -30.71
C LYS A 450 -13.51 8.24 -30.28
N GLY A 451 -12.59 8.93 -30.95
CA GLY A 451 -12.24 10.32 -30.68
C GLY A 451 -11.13 10.47 -29.63
N LYS A 452 -10.92 11.67 -29.15
CA LYS A 452 -9.91 11.92 -28.11
C LYS A 452 -10.34 11.28 -26.79
N LEU A 453 -9.36 10.73 -26.10
CA LEU A 453 -9.54 10.14 -24.78
C LEU A 453 -8.79 10.99 -23.74
N TYR A 454 -9.40 11.18 -22.57
CA TYR A 454 -8.76 11.82 -21.44
C TYR A 454 -8.88 10.91 -20.21
N ASP A 455 -7.81 10.20 -19.89
CA ASP A 455 -7.74 9.36 -18.68
C ASP A 455 -7.10 10.14 -17.53
N THR A 456 -7.85 10.38 -16.45
CA THR A 456 -7.37 11.13 -15.29
C THR A 456 -6.27 10.40 -14.53
N MET A 457 -6.26 9.06 -14.56
CA MET A 457 -5.19 8.25 -13.96
C MET A 457 -3.89 8.42 -14.72
N LEU A 458 -3.91 8.32 -16.07
CA LEU A 458 -2.74 8.53 -16.92
C LEU A 458 -2.26 9.98 -16.89
N ALA A 459 -3.18 10.95 -16.91
CA ALA A 459 -2.86 12.36 -16.78
C ALA A 459 -2.06 12.63 -15.49
N HIS A 460 -2.55 12.13 -14.35
CA HIS A 460 -1.84 12.30 -13.09
C HIS A 460 -0.56 11.47 -13.00
N TYR A 461 -0.52 10.28 -13.62
CA TYR A 461 0.72 9.50 -13.74
C TYR A 461 1.83 10.28 -14.43
N LEU A 462 1.54 10.93 -15.54
CA LEU A 462 2.53 11.78 -16.24
C LEU A 462 2.92 13.02 -15.42
N ILE A 463 1.96 13.63 -14.72
CA ILE A 463 2.21 14.80 -13.86
C ILE A 463 3.09 14.44 -12.67
N ASN A 464 2.83 13.32 -12.01
CA ASN A 464 3.50 12.90 -10.79
C ASN A 464 3.55 11.37 -10.66
N PRO A 465 4.48 10.69 -11.36
CA PRO A 465 4.55 9.23 -11.43
C PRO A 465 4.81 8.55 -10.08
N GLU A 466 5.31 9.29 -9.09
CA GLU A 466 5.62 8.74 -7.76
C GLU A 466 4.42 8.69 -6.81
N SER A 467 3.27 9.22 -7.20
CA SER A 467 2.08 9.34 -6.36
C SER A 467 1.13 8.15 -6.56
N LYS A 468 0.08 8.08 -5.73
CA LYS A 468 -1.08 7.24 -6.04
C LYS A 468 -1.92 7.93 -7.12
N HIS A 469 -2.59 7.12 -7.95
CA HIS A 469 -3.39 7.61 -9.08
C HIS A 469 -4.85 7.16 -8.99
N SER A 470 -5.29 6.58 -7.84
CA SER A 470 -6.69 6.24 -7.63
C SER A 470 -7.55 7.49 -7.56
N MET A 471 -8.78 7.42 -8.02
CA MET A 471 -9.73 8.53 -8.02
C MET A 471 -9.91 9.12 -6.62
N ASP A 472 -10.11 8.30 -5.59
CA ASP A 472 -10.23 8.74 -4.19
C ASP A 472 -9.06 9.64 -3.78
N PHE A 473 -7.83 9.18 -4.03
CA PHE A 473 -6.63 9.94 -3.71
C PHE A 473 -6.56 11.26 -4.49
N LEU A 474 -6.96 11.25 -5.77
CA LEU A 474 -6.97 12.45 -6.60
C LEU A 474 -8.06 13.44 -6.14
N ALA A 475 -9.24 12.95 -5.79
CA ALA A 475 -10.33 13.76 -5.25
C ALA A 475 -9.94 14.43 -3.93
N GLU A 476 -9.34 13.68 -3.00
CA GLU A 476 -8.83 14.24 -1.74
C GLU A 476 -7.78 15.33 -1.99
N LYS A 477 -6.84 15.08 -2.90
CA LYS A 477 -5.70 15.96 -3.17
C LYS A 477 -6.07 17.22 -3.93
N TYR A 478 -6.88 17.09 -4.98
CA TYR A 478 -7.17 18.17 -5.94
C TYR A 478 -8.48 18.89 -5.68
N LEU A 479 -9.48 18.19 -5.11
CA LEU A 479 -10.81 18.73 -4.88
C LEU A 479 -11.11 18.95 -3.38
N ASN A 480 -10.26 18.46 -2.47
CA ASN A 480 -10.52 18.41 -1.02
C ASN A 480 -11.85 17.70 -0.73
N TYR A 481 -12.09 16.61 -1.43
CA TYR A 481 -13.31 15.83 -1.44
C TYR A 481 -13.01 14.36 -1.13
N SER A 482 -13.81 13.73 -0.28
CA SER A 482 -13.70 12.30 0.07
C SER A 482 -14.88 11.54 -0.55
N PRO A 483 -14.65 10.80 -1.67
CA PRO A 483 -15.70 10.05 -2.35
C PRO A 483 -16.23 8.88 -1.50
N VAL A 484 -17.40 8.38 -1.86
CA VAL A 484 -17.95 7.16 -1.27
C VAL A 484 -17.08 5.98 -1.67
N SER A 485 -16.62 5.19 -0.69
CA SER A 485 -15.79 4.02 -0.98
C SER A 485 -16.64 2.85 -1.47
N ILE A 486 -16.21 2.16 -2.53
CA ILE A 486 -16.82 0.93 -3.04
C ILE A 486 -16.97 -0.14 -1.95
N GLU A 487 -16.08 -0.16 -0.96
CA GLU A 487 -16.16 -1.10 0.17
C GLU A 487 -17.42 -0.90 1.03
N THR A 488 -18.04 0.27 0.98
CA THR A 488 -19.30 0.53 1.69
C THR A 488 -20.51 -0.12 1.02
N LEU A 489 -20.43 -0.37 -0.30
CA LEU A 489 -21.50 -0.97 -1.09
C LEU A 489 -21.38 -2.49 -1.15
N ILE A 490 -20.21 -3.01 -1.47
CA ILE A 490 -20.00 -4.45 -1.73
C ILE A 490 -19.07 -5.12 -0.71
N GLY A 491 -18.65 -4.41 0.32
CA GLY A 491 -17.75 -4.94 1.35
C GLY A 491 -16.28 -4.93 0.95
N LYS A 492 -15.42 -5.29 1.91
CA LYS A 492 -13.96 -5.32 1.69
C LYS A 492 -13.54 -6.37 0.68
N LYS A 493 -12.49 -6.05 -0.08
CA LYS A 493 -11.91 -6.95 -1.08
C LYS A 493 -11.51 -8.29 -0.45
N GLY A 494 -12.05 -9.40 -0.99
CA GLY A 494 -11.80 -10.76 -0.52
C GLY A 494 -12.85 -11.75 -1.00
N VAL A 495 -12.80 -12.98 -0.51
CA VAL A 495 -13.71 -14.09 -0.92
C VAL A 495 -15.20 -13.78 -0.65
N ASN A 496 -15.48 -12.90 0.32
CA ASN A 496 -16.84 -12.52 0.69
C ASN A 496 -17.24 -11.13 0.14
N GLN A 497 -16.51 -10.58 -0.83
CA GLN A 497 -16.90 -9.32 -1.47
C GLN A 497 -18.18 -9.55 -2.28
N GLY A 498 -19.17 -8.67 -2.09
CA GLY A 498 -20.41 -8.67 -2.85
C GLY A 498 -20.23 -8.28 -4.32
N ASN A 499 -21.34 -8.20 -5.04
CA ASN A 499 -21.36 -7.84 -6.46
C ASN A 499 -22.14 -6.52 -6.64
N MET A 500 -21.68 -5.66 -7.54
CA MET A 500 -22.37 -4.39 -7.83
C MET A 500 -23.81 -4.58 -8.31
N ARG A 501 -24.13 -5.73 -8.91
CA ARG A 501 -25.51 -6.08 -9.33
C ARG A 501 -26.46 -6.26 -8.15
N ASP A 502 -25.95 -6.64 -6.98
CA ASP A 502 -26.74 -6.86 -5.77
C ASP A 502 -26.98 -5.57 -4.97
N VAL A 503 -26.32 -4.46 -5.36
CA VAL A 503 -26.47 -3.16 -4.70
C VAL A 503 -27.79 -2.51 -5.10
N PRO A 504 -28.58 -1.96 -4.15
CA PRO A 504 -29.82 -1.26 -4.45
C PRO A 504 -29.62 -0.12 -5.46
N LEU A 505 -30.56 0.02 -6.42
CA LEU A 505 -30.47 0.98 -7.52
C LEU A 505 -30.18 2.41 -7.04
N GLN A 506 -30.78 2.83 -5.94
CA GLN A 506 -30.56 4.18 -5.37
C GLN A 506 -29.14 4.38 -4.84
N GLU A 507 -28.52 3.34 -4.29
CA GLU A 507 -27.17 3.41 -3.74
C GLU A 507 -26.12 3.36 -4.85
N ILE A 508 -26.24 2.40 -5.80
CA ILE A 508 -25.32 2.29 -6.92
C ILE A 508 -25.37 3.51 -7.83
N SER A 509 -26.57 4.09 -8.05
CA SER A 509 -26.72 5.28 -8.88
C SER A 509 -26.04 6.53 -8.29
N GLN A 510 -26.07 6.68 -6.97
CA GLN A 510 -25.39 7.80 -6.30
C GLN A 510 -23.87 7.61 -6.36
N TYR A 511 -23.39 6.40 -6.11
CA TYR A 511 -21.97 6.05 -6.19
C TYR A 511 -21.41 6.26 -7.60
N ALA A 512 -22.00 5.63 -8.61
CA ALA A 512 -21.53 5.72 -10.00
C ALA A 512 -21.61 7.14 -10.58
N ALA A 513 -22.66 7.88 -10.23
CA ALA A 513 -22.81 9.28 -10.64
C ALA A 513 -21.74 10.18 -9.99
N GLU A 514 -21.40 9.93 -8.71
CA GLU A 514 -20.29 10.59 -8.02
C GLU A 514 -18.96 10.35 -8.74
N ASP A 515 -18.67 9.08 -9.14
CA ASP A 515 -17.43 8.72 -9.81
C ASP A 515 -17.26 9.46 -11.15
N ALA A 516 -18.32 9.55 -11.97
CA ALA A 516 -18.29 10.31 -13.21
C ALA A 516 -18.13 11.83 -12.99
N ASP A 517 -18.84 12.41 -12.01
CA ASP A 517 -18.76 13.83 -11.67
C ASP A 517 -17.36 14.21 -11.14
N ILE A 518 -16.83 13.45 -10.19
CA ILE A 518 -15.51 13.68 -9.63
C ILE A 518 -14.42 13.54 -10.70
N THR A 519 -14.52 12.54 -11.57
CA THR A 519 -13.59 12.33 -12.67
C THR A 519 -13.62 13.50 -13.68
N LEU A 520 -14.80 14.05 -13.99
CA LEU A 520 -14.94 15.24 -14.81
C LEU A 520 -14.24 16.46 -14.16
N GLN A 521 -14.47 16.69 -12.86
CA GLN A 521 -13.84 17.78 -12.13
C GLN A 521 -12.32 17.61 -12.02
N LEU A 522 -11.80 16.38 -11.90
CA LEU A 522 -10.37 16.10 -11.89
C LEU A 522 -9.69 16.47 -13.21
N LYS A 523 -10.33 16.24 -14.36
CA LYS A 523 -9.81 16.72 -15.65
C LYS A 523 -9.55 18.22 -15.63
N GLU A 524 -10.48 19.01 -15.09
CA GLU A 524 -10.33 20.48 -15.01
C GLU A 524 -9.10 20.90 -14.19
N LYS A 525 -8.74 20.11 -13.15
CA LYS A 525 -7.56 20.37 -12.32
C LYS A 525 -6.26 19.87 -12.94
N LEU A 526 -6.30 18.72 -13.63
CA LEU A 526 -5.10 18.08 -14.18
C LEU A 526 -4.67 18.69 -15.53
N THR A 527 -5.62 19.15 -16.36
CA THR A 527 -5.31 19.73 -17.68
C THR A 527 -4.33 20.92 -17.62
N PRO A 528 -4.50 21.91 -16.71
CA PRO A 528 -3.52 22.98 -16.57
C PRO A 528 -2.11 22.50 -16.19
N GLU A 529 -2.01 21.47 -15.33
CA GLU A 529 -0.72 20.92 -14.92
C GLU A 529 -0.02 20.16 -16.06
N LEU A 530 -0.77 19.43 -16.90
CA LEU A 530 -0.23 18.79 -18.11
C LEU A 530 0.36 19.83 -19.06
N LYS A 531 -0.33 20.96 -19.28
CA LYS A 531 0.12 22.07 -20.10
C LYS A 531 1.37 22.73 -19.53
N GLU A 532 1.37 23.05 -18.24
CA GLU A 532 2.50 23.69 -17.57
C GLU A 532 3.78 22.84 -17.68
N LYS A 533 3.63 21.52 -17.62
CA LYS A 533 4.74 20.57 -17.71
C LYS A 533 5.10 20.14 -19.13
N HIS A 534 4.42 20.68 -20.16
CA HIS A 534 4.60 20.33 -21.56
C HIS A 534 4.41 18.84 -21.87
N LEU A 535 3.48 18.19 -21.18
CA LEU A 535 3.20 16.76 -21.27
C LEU A 535 2.04 16.43 -22.23
N GLU A 536 1.37 17.43 -22.83
CA GLU A 536 0.19 17.22 -23.68
C GLU A 536 0.50 16.31 -24.88
N LYS A 537 1.65 16.50 -25.53
CA LYS A 537 2.04 15.66 -26.65
C LYS A 537 2.21 14.21 -26.24
N LEU A 538 2.89 13.95 -25.13
CA LEU A 538 3.08 12.61 -24.59
C LEU A 538 1.73 11.98 -24.24
N PHE A 539 0.86 12.73 -23.57
CA PHE A 539 -0.45 12.26 -23.12
C PHE A 539 -1.39 11.89 -24.27
N TYR A 540 -1.47 12.69 -25.34
CA TYR A 540 -2.44 12.44 -26.42
C TYR A 540 -1.90 11.64 -27.63
N GLU A 541 -0.58 11.52 -27.78
CA GLU A 541 0.04 10.88 -28.96
C GLU A 541 0.72 9.55 -28.62
N VAL A 542 1.04 9.31 -27.35
CA VAL A 542 1.81 8.11 -26.94
C VAL A 542 1.06 7.27 -25.91
N GLU A 543 0.49 7.87 -24.87
CA GLU A 543 -0.26 7.19 -23.80
C GLU A 543 -1.76 7.14 -24.10
#